data_0a07014afa18d888e280d7f588617ab9
#
_entry.id   0a07014afa18d888e280d7f588617ab9
#
_cell.length_a   1.000
_cell.length_b   1.000
_cell.length_c   1.000
_cell.angle_alpha   90.00
_cell.angle_beta   90.00
_cell.angle_gamma   90.00
#
_symmetry.space_group_name_H-M   'P 1'
#
loop_
_entity.id
_entity.type
_entity.pdbx_description
1 polymer ?
#
loop_
_entity_poly.entity_id
_entity_poly.type
_entity_poly.pdbx_seq_one_letter_code
_entity_poly.pdbx_strand_id
1 'polypeptide(L)'
;MSQTQTEPPGWVPELEAPEYLRGKCGDMQAEAPYLGLGFKKARLEPPLFARLQAHFRENVQRFRPEGPVDEIRTTAHQTIPTLIFDDDAFNARLAEELRPFHEAWAGMSLALSHCYGIRCYQRGTFLYKHVDRQPHFVSSTICVDHALDAPWPLSISSLDGQVTQIDLAPGELVLYEGTRLAHGRPYPLVGDFYAGIFLHYFPAGGLPAGGKK
;
A
#
# COMPACT_ATOMS: atom_id res chain seq x y z
N MET A 1 -18.65 25.21 15.78
CA MET A 1 -19.21 24.06 16.53
C MET A 1 -18.51 22.83 16.01
N SER A 2 -17.57 22.29 16.79
CA SER A 2 -16.81 21.08 16.45
C SER A 2 -17.76 19.88 16.50
N GLN A 3 -18.00 19.23 15.37
CA GLN A 3 -18.67 17.93 15.36
C GLN A 3 -17.68 16.91 15.93
N THR A 4 -17.91 16.48 17.17
CA THR A 4 -17.29 15.28 17.71
C THR A 4 -17.79 14.10 16.88
N GLN A 5 -16.94 13.59 15.98
CA GLN A 5 -17.20 12.30 15.35
C GLN A 5 -17.20 11.26 16.47
N THR A 6 -18.37 10.66 16.70
CA THR A 6 -18.51 9.49 17.58
C THR A 6 -17.81 8.32 16.91
N GLU A 7 -16.78 7.80 17.57
CA GLU A 7 -16.05 6.62 17.13
C GLU A 7 -17.01 5.44 16.94
N PRO A 8 -16.91 4.69 15.82
CA PRO A 8 -17.79 3.56 15.58
C PRO A 8 -17.56 2.43 16.60
N PRO A 9 -18.56 1.60 16.90
CA PRO A 9 -18.41 0.46 17.81
C PRO A 9 -17.30 -0.47 17.31
N GLY A 10 -16.35 -0.80 18.20
CA GLY A 10 -15.20 -1.64 17.86
C GLY A 10 -13.97 -0.87 17.33
N TRP A 11 -13.98 0.45 17.43
CA TRP A 11 -12.83 1.28 17.07
C TRP A 11 -11.59 0.89 17.91
N VAL A 12 -10.50 0.64 17.21
CA VAL A 12 -9.19 0.39 17.79
C VAL A 12 -8.34 1.62 17.52
N PRO A 13 -7.67 2.20 18.55
CA PRO A 13 -6.83 3.38 18.33
C PRO A 13 -5.70 3.11 17.33
N GLU A 14 -5.37 4.12 16.55
CA GLU A 14 -4.25 4.08 15.63
C GLU A 14 -2.95 3.79 16.40
N LEU A 15 -2.20 2.79 15.94
CA LEU A 15 -0.89 2.48 16.50
C LEU A 15 0.14 3.49 15.99
N GLU A 16 0.74 4.22 16.92
CA GLU A 16 1.82 5.14 16.57
C GLU A 16 3.09 4.38 16.19
N ALA A 17 3.66 4.73 15.05
CA ALA A 17 4.95 4.21 14.66
C ALA A 17 6.04 4.63 15.66
N PRO A 18 7.04 3.78 15.95
CA PRO A 18 8.18 4.15 16.78
C PRO A 18 8.87 5.42 16.28
N GLU A 19 9.43 6.22 17.20
CA GLU A 19 10.03 7.51 16.88
C GLU A 19 11.10 7.45 15.78
N TYR A 20 11.97 6.42 15.83
CA TYR A 20 13.00 6.22 14.81
C TYR A 20 12.40 6.01 13.40
N LEU A 21 11.25 5.33 13.30
CA LEU A 21 10.57 5.10 12.04
C LEU A 21 9.90 6.39 11.54
N ARG A 22 9.26 7.14 12.44
CA ARG A 22 8.65 8.44 12.11
C ARG A 22 9.70 9.44 11.63
N GLY A 23 10.84 9.55 12.32
CA GLY A 23 11.96 10.41 11.91
C GLY A 23 12.46 10.05 10.52
N LYS A 24 12.80 8.78 10.29
CA LYS A 24 13.28 8.30 8.98
C LYS A 24 12.26 8.54 7.86
N CYS A 25 10.98 8.30 8.09
CA CYS A 25 9.93 8.58 7.12
C CYS A 25 9.81 10.08 6.83
N GLY A 26 9.93 10.93 7.85
CA GLY A 26 9.94 12.38 7.71
C GLY A 26 11.08 12.87 6.83
N ASP A 27 12.29 12.39 7.06
CA ASP A 27 13.48 12.72 6.25
C ASP A 27 13.28 12.27 4.78
N MET A 28 12.87 11.03 4.55
CA MET A 28 12.60 10.51 3.21
C MET A 28 11.52 11.32 2.49
N GLN A 29 10.45 11.69 3.19
CA GLN A 29 9.37 12.51 2.65
C GLN A 29 9.85 13.92 2.28
N ALA A 30 10.69 14.52 3.11
CA ALA A 30 11.23 15.86 2.85
C ALA A 30 12.15 15.90 1.62
N GLU A 31 12.93 14.84 1.40
CA GLU A 31 13.85 14.72 0.27
C GLU A 31 13.17 14.34 -1.04
N ALA A 32 12.01 13.69 -0.99
CA ALA A 32 11.32 13.22 -2.18
C ALA A 32 10.67 14.38 -2.96
N PRO A 33 10.76 14.43 -4.28
CA PRO A 33 10.01 15.40 -5.09
C PRO A 33 8.52 15.10 -5.02
N TYR A 34 7.71 16.15 -5.05
CA TYR A 34 6.25 16.05 -5.11
C TYR A 34 5.77 16.15 -6.56
N LEU A 35 5.09 15.10 -7.03
CA LEU A 35 4.56 15.05 -8.40
C LEU A 35 3.18 15.73 -8.53
N GLY A 36 2.49 15.90 -7.41
CA GLY A 36 1.17 16.55 -7.39
C GLY A 36 0.01 15.62 -7.74
N LEU A 37 0.22 14.31 -7.69
CA LEU A 37 -0.78 13.32 -8.11
C LEU A 37 -1.83 13.04 -7.03
N GLY A 38 -1.44 13.15 -5.76
CA GLY A 38 -2.31 12.77 -4.64
C GLY A 38 -2.57 11.26 -4.58
N PHE A 39 -3.84 10.89 -4.39
CA PHE A 39 -4.27 9.48 -4.40
C PHE A 39 -5.64 9.33 -5.04
N LYS A 40 -5.95 8.11 -5.54
CA LYS A 40 -7.22 7.79 -6.20
C LYS A 40 -7.61 6.34 -5.95
N LYS A 41 -8.83 6.12 -5.44
CA LYS A 41 -9.43 4.78 -5.41
C LYS A 41 -9.95 4.40 -6.79
N ALA A 42 -9.75 3.14 -7.18
CA ALA A 42 -10.18 2.58 -8.45
C ALA A 42 -10.51 1.09 -8.32
N ARG A 43 -10.84 0.44 -9.42
CA ARG A 43 -11.13 -1.00 -9.47
C ARG A 43 -10.45 -1.61 -10.69
N LEU A 44 -9.94 -2.84 -10.52
CA LEU A 44 -9.42 -3.64 -11.62
C LEU A 44 -10.53 -4.07 -12.56
N GLU A 45 -10.20 -4.21 -13.83
CA GLU A 45 -11.06 -4.87 -14.80
C GLU A 45 -11.34 -6.34 -14.37
N PRO A 46 -12.58 -6.82 -14.51
CA PRO A 46 -12.96 -8.13 -13.99
C PRO A 46 -12.09 -9.31 -14.47
N PRO A 47 -11.64 -9.39 -15.75
CA PRO A 47 -10.78 -10.49 -16.18
C PRO A 47 -9.41 -10.48 -15.50
N LEU A 48 -8.82 -9.30 -15.31
CA LEU A 48 -7.53 -9.15 -14.64
C LEU A 48 -7.64 -9.52 -13.16
N PHE A 49 -8.69 -9.04 -12.51
CA PHE A 49 -8.95 -9.38 -11.11
C PHE A 49 -9.18 -10.88 -10.92
N ALA A 50 -9.96 -11.52 -11.78
CA ALA A 50 -10.20 -12.97 -11.71
C ALA A 50 -8.90 -13.78 -11.79
N ARG A 51 -7.96 -13.40 -12.67
CA ARG A 51 -6.64 -14.04 -12.75
C ARG A 51 -5.81 -13.84 -11.49
N LEU A 52 -5.79 -12.62 -10.95
CA LEU A 52 -5.06 -12.31 -9.72
C LEU A 52 -5.62 -13.11 -8.53
N GLN A 53 -6.93 -13.18 -8.40
CA GLN A 53 -7.60 -13.92 -7.33
C GLN A 53 -7.40 -15.44 -7.49
N ALA A 54 -7.44 -15.98 -8.72
CA ALA A 54 -7.13 -17.38 -8.99
C ALA A 54 -5.69 -17.71 -8.59
N HIS A 55 -4.73 -16.87 -9.00
CA HIS A 55 -3.32 -17.01 -8.62
C HIS A 55 -3.12 -17.03 -7.10
N PHE A 56 -3.80 -16.15 -6.36
CA PHE A 56 -3.80 -16.19 -4.90
C PHE A 56 -4.30 -17.54 -4.36
N ARG A 57 -5.50 -17.97 -4.77
CA ARG A 57 -6.16 -19.17 -4.25
C ARG A 57 -5.40 -20.46 -4.55
N GLU A 58 -4.80 -20.57 -5.74
CA GLU A 58 -4.00 -21.72 -6.15
C GLU A 58 -2.69 -21.84 -5.37
N ASN A 59 -2.23 -20.75 -4.73
CA ASN A 59 -0.93 -20.70 -4.08
C ASN A 59 -0.99 -20.47 -2.56
N VAL A 60 -2.16 -20.53 -1.91
CA VAL A 60 -2.31 -20.26 -0.47
C VAL A 60 -1.40 -21.13 0.40
N GLN A 61 -1.09 -22.36 -0.02
CA GLN A 61 -0.22 -23.27 0.72
C GLN A 61 1.29 -22.96 0.55
N ARG A 62 1.65 -22.02 -0.33
CA ARG A 62 3.03 -21.62 -0.63
C ARG A 62 3.45 -20.35 0.12
N PHE A 63 2.53 -19.73 0.82
CA PHE A 63 2.84 -18.55 1.63
C PHE A 63 3.79 -18.92 2.76
N ARG A 64 4.77 -18.08 2.98
CA ARG A 64 5.76 -18.22 4.05
C ARG A 64 5.84 -16.93 4.87
N PRO A 65 6.28 -16.99 6.13
CA PRO A 65 6.55 -15.78 6.90
C PRO A 65 7.49 -14.84 6.13
N GLU A 66 7.12 -13.58 6.07
CA GLU A 66 7.97 -12.54 5.50
C GLU A 66 9.16 -12.34 6.41
N GLY A 67 10.36 -12.48 5.87
CA GLY A 67 11.60 -12.30 6.62
C GLY A 67 11.79 -10.86 7.09
N PRO A 68 12.81 -10.60 7.92
CA PRO A 68 13.18 -9.25 8.31
C PRO A 68 13.58 -8.48 7.04
N VAL A 69 12.66 -7.65 6.55
CA VAL A 69 12.84 -6.86 5.33
C VAL A 69 13.25 -5.46 5.72
N ASP A 70 14.34 -5.02 5.14
CA ASP A 70 14.79 -3.65 4.98
C ASP A 70 14.87 -2.73 6.23
N GLU A 71 15.54 -1.63 6.03
CA GLU A 71 15.84 -0.59 7.02
C GLU A 71 14.59 0.10 7.59
N ILE A 72 13.46 0.08 6.87
CA ILE A 72 12.16 0.57 7.37
C ILE A 72 11.26 -0.64 7.63
N ARG A 73 11.22 -1.08 8.88
CA ARG A 73 10.35 -2.16 9.31
C ARG A 73 8.96 -1.61 9.60
N THR A 74 8.13 -1.50 8.58
CA THR A 74 6.73 -1.03 8.71
C THR A 74 5.87 -1.95 9.58
N THR A 75 6.35 -3.17 9.80
CA THR A 75 5.73 -4.19 10.66
C THR A 75 6.59 -4.50 11.90
N ALA A 76 7.49 -3.60 12.30
CA ALA A 76 8.32 -3.78 13.48
C ALA A 76 7.44 -4.00 14.73
N HIS A 77 7.94 -4.85 15.65
CA HIS A 77 7.28 -5.19 16.90
C HIS A 77 6.00 -6.05 16.77
N GLN A 78 5.66 -6.55 15.58
CA GLN A 78 4.59 -7.53 15.47
C GLN A 78 5.05 -8.89 15.99
N THR A 79 4.16 -9.54 16.73
CA THR A 79 4.37 -10.92 17.23
C THR A 79 3.91 -11.96 16.19
N ILE A 80 2.99 -11.58 15.31
CA ILE A 80 2.44 -12.43 14.25
C ILE A 80 3.06 -11.99 12.92
N PRO A 81 3.74 -12.89 12.19
CA PRO A 81 4.36 -12.51 10.93
C PRO A 81 3.31 -12.22 9.85
N THR A 82 3.59 -11.27 8.99
CA THR A 82 2.95 -11.18 7.69
C THR A 82 3.45 -12.34 6.83
N LEU A 83 2.58 -12.94 6.05
CA LEU A 83 2.95 -13.99 5.11
C LEU A 83 3.13 -13.42 3.72
N ILE A 84 4.04 -13.99 2.93
CA ILE A 84 4.27 -13.57 1.55
C ILE A 84 4.36 -14.78 0.63
N PHE A 85 3.79 -14.64 -0.56
CA PHE A 85 4.03 -15.51 -1.71
C PHE A 85 4.50 -14.65 -2.88
N ASP A 86 5.67 -14.98 -3.38
CA ASP A 86 6.35 -14.27 -4.44
C ASP A 86 6.50 -15.16 -5.68
N ASP A 87 6.06 -14.63 -6.83
CA ASP A 87 6.19 -15.24 -8.16
C ASP A 87 6.63 -14.16 -9.14
N ASP A 88 7.93 -14.04 -9.34
CA ASP A 88 8.54 -13.00 -10.16
C ASP A 88 7.94 -12.92 -11.57
N ALA A 89 7.63 -14.07 -12.17
CA ALA A 89 7.08 -14.13 -13.53
C ALA A 89 5.63 -13.61 -13.55
N PHE A 90 4.83 -13.95 -12.57
CA PHE A 90 3.47 -13.42 -12.43
C PHE A 90 3.50 -11.93 -12.12
N ASN A 91 4.32 -11.51 -11.16
CA ASN A 91 4.47 -10.12 -10.74
C ASN A 91 4.89 -9.21 -11.89
N ALA A 92 5.87 -9.64 -12.70
CA ALA A 92 6.33 -8.88 -13.86
C ALA A 92 5.22 -8.70 -14.91
N ARG A 93 4.47 -9.78 -15.24
CA ARG A 93 3.34 -9.69 -16.16
C ARG A 93 2.23 -8.77 -15.65
N LEU A 94 1.87 -8.91 -14.37
CA LEU A 94 0.85 -8.07 -13.74
C LEU A 94 1.25 -6.59 -13.78
N ALA A 95 2.50 -6.30 -13.48
CA ALA A 95 3.02 -4.94 -13.50
C ALA A 95 2.98 -4.34 -14.92
N GLU A 96 3.37 -5.10 -15.95
CA GLU A 96 3.30 -4.62 -17.34
C GLU A 96 1.86 -4.39 -17.80
N GLU A 97 0.91 -5.25 -17.43
CA GLU A 97 -0.50 -5.07 -17.76
C GLU A 97 -1.12 -3.87 -17.06
N LEU A 98 -0.68 -3.55 -15.83
CA LEU A 98 -1.20 -2.43 -15.05
C LEU A 98 -0.47 -1.10 -15.32
N ARG A 99 0.71 -1.12 -15.95
CA ARG A 99 1.49 0.09 -16.23
C ARG A 99 0.69 1.14 -17.01
N PRO A 100 -0.03 0.84 -18.10
CA PRO A 100 -0.83 1.84 -18.83
C PRO A 100 -1.90 2.50 -17.95
N PHE A 101 -2.47 1.76 -17.01
CA PHE A 101 -3.45 2.29 -16.06
C PHE A 101 -2.81 3.31 -15.10
N HIS A 102 -1.60 3.02 -14.61
CA HIS A 102 -0.84 3.95 -13.77
C HIS A 102 -0.36 5.17 -14.58
N GLU A 103 0.09 4.98 -15.81
CA GLU A 103 0.50 6.05 -16.73
C GLU A 103 -0.65 7.01 -17.05
N ALA A 104 -1.85 6.47 -17.29
CA ALA A 104 -3.04 7.27 -17.52
C ALA A 104 -3.42 8.14 -16.31
N TRP A 105 -3.24 7.60 -15.09
CA TRP A 105 -3.47 8.38 -13.87
C TRP A 105 -2.36 9.39 -13.61
N ALA A 106 -1.10 9.00 -13.79
CA ALA A 106 0.06 9.85 -13.54
C ALA A 106 0.28 10.92 -14.62
N GLY A 107 -0.31 10.75 -15.81
CA GLY A 107 -0.11 11.66 -16.94
C GLY A 107 1.31 11.64 -17.52
N MET A 108 2.06 10.56 -17.29
CA MET A 108 3.44 10.42 -17.72
C MET A 108 3.82 8.96 -17.97
N SER A 109 4.86 8.72 -18.79
CA SER A 109 5.41 7.38 -18.99
C SER A 109 6.14 6.89 -17.74
N LEU A 110 5.90 5.63 -17.41
CA LEU A 110 6.41 4.99 -16.19
C LEU A 110 7.27 3.76 -16.51
N ALA A 111 8.29 3.55 -15.68
CA ALA A 111 9.07 2.32 -15.64
C ALA A 111 8.79 1.60 -14.31
N LEU A 112 8.78 0.27 -14.35
CA LEU A 112 8.59 -0.54 -13.15
C LEU A 112 9.77 -0.34 -12.20
N SER A 113 9.47 0.01 -10.96
CA SER A 113 10.43 -0.01 -9.87
C SER A 113 10.41 -1.36 -9.16
N HIS A 114 9.23 -1.78 -8.72
CA HIS A 114 9.05 -3.07 -8.06
C HIS A 114 7.59 -3.51 -8.05
N CYS A 115 7.36 -4.82 -8.11
CA CYS A 115 6.10 -5.44 -7.78
C CYS A 115 6.38 -6.51 -6.74
N TYR A 116 5.96 -6.25 -5.52
CA TYR A 116 6.07 -7.23 -4.44
C TYR A 116 5.10 -8.39 -4.66
N GLY A 117 5.43 -9.56 -4.13
CA GLY A 117 4.52 -10.69 -4.09
C GLY A 117 3.23 -10.39 -3.31
N ILE A 118 2.28 -11.32 -3.37
CA ILE A 118 1.06 -11.17 -2.58
C ILE A 118 1.42 -11.30 -1.10
N ARG A 119 1.12 -10.24 -0.34
CA ARG A 119 1.32 -10.20 1.11
C ARG A 119 -0.01 -10.49 1.79
N CYS A 120 -0.01 -11.41 2.74
CA CYS A 120 -1.17 -11.82 3.52
C CYS A 120 -0.96 -11.42 4.98
N TYR A 121 -1.74 -10.45 5.42
CA TYR A 121 -1.83 -10.00 6.80
C TYR A 121 -2.79 -10.90 7.55
N GLN A 122 -2.44 -11.26 8.79
CA GLN A 122 -3.20 -12.15 9.64
C GLN A 122 -3.86 -11.37 10.79
N ARG A 123 -4.79 -11.98 11.51
CA ARG A 123 -5.44 -11.38 12.70
C ARG A 123 -4.39 -10.77 13.64
N GLY A 124 -4.60 -9.51 14.02
CA GLY A 124 -3.73 -8.78 14.92
C GLY A 124 -2.51 -8.13 14.25
N THR A 125 -2.24 -8.40 12.97
CA THR A 125 -1.18 -7.68 12.24
C THR A 125 -1.62 -6.27 11.88
N PHE A 126 -0.66 -5.40 11.66
CA PHE A 126 -0.86 -4.00 11.26
C PHE A 126 0.28 -3.54 10.33
N LEU A 127 0.14 -2.36 9.78
CA LEU A 127 1.18 -1.71 8.97
C LEU A 127 1.30 -0.25 9.41
N TYR A 128 2.41 0.10 10.05
CA TYR A 128 2.65 1.49 10.45
C TYR A 128 2.58 2.44 9.27
N LYS A 129 2.11 3.67 9.52
CA LYS A 129 2.22 4.74 8.53
C LYS A 129 3.68 4.99 8.18
N HIS A 130 3.96 5.03 6.88
CA HIS A 130 5.26 5.26 6.30
C HIS A 130 5.12 5.93 4.94
N VAL A 131 6.22 6.41 4.40
CA VAL A 131 6.37 6.73 2.99
C VAL A 131 7.25 5.68 2.33
N ASP A 132 7.00 5.41 1.06
CA ASP A 132 7.83 4.50 0.29
C ASP A 132 9.22 5.09 0.05
N ARG A 133 10.22 4.23 -0.04
CA ARG A 133 11.57 4.64 -0.44
C ARG A 133 11.61 5.03 -1.92
N GLN A 134 12.51 5.92 -2.29
CA GLN A 134 12.80 6.16 -3.69
C GLN A 134 13.40 4.88 -4.34
N PRO A 135 13.04 4.56 -5.59
CA PRO A 135 12.26 5.36 -6.55
C PRO A 135 10.76 4.99 -6.64
N HIS A 136 10.09 4.58 -5.58
CA HIS A 136 8.68 4.17 -5.57
C HIS A 136 7.73 5.38 -5.59
N PHE A 137 7.80 6.20 -6.65
CA PHE A 137 7.05 7.47 -6.71
C PHE A 137 5.56 7.29 -6.97
N VAL A 138 5.22 6.40 -7.90
CA VAL A 138 3.85 6.11 -8.31
C VAL A 138 3.53 4.70 -7.86
N SER A 139 2.72 4.60 -6.83
CA SER A 139 2.43 3.33 -6.16
C SER A 139 0.97 2.94 -6.28
N SER A 140 0.69 1.65 -6.13
CA SER A 140 -0.64 1.16 -5.86
C SER A 140 -0.64 0.00 -4.88
N THR A 141 -1.72 -0.08 -4.08
CA THR A 141 -2.08 -1.25 -3.28
C THR A 141 -3.41 -1.80 -3.78
N ILE A 142 -3.45 -3.09 -4.07
CA ILE A 142 -4.62 -3.79 -4.61
C ILE A 142 -5.09 -4.80 -3.58
N CYS A 143 -6.38 -4.77 -3.24
CA CYS A 143 -7.00 -5.82 -2.43
C CYS A 143 -7.24 -7.06 -3.31
N VAL A 144 -6.59 -8.17 -2.96
CA VAL A 144 -6.72 -9.44 -3.68
C VAL A 144 -7.88 -10.27 -3.12
N ASP A 145 -7.90 -10.44 -1.80
CA ASP A 145 -8.98 -11.13 -1.07
C ASP A 145 -8.91 -10.79 0.42
N HIS A 146 -9.99 -10.99 1.15
CA HIS A 146 -9.98 -10.85 2.60
C HIS A 146 -11.14 -11.58 3.28
N ALA A 147 -10.96 -11.90 4.56
CA ALA A 147 -11.99 -12.35 5.49
C ALA A 147 -11.87 -11.48 6.74
N LEU A 148 -12.63 -10.40 6.79
CA LEU A 148 -12.59 -9.38 7.84
C LEU A 148 -13.88 -9.41 8.66
N ASP A 149 -13.75 -9.31 9.99
CA ASP A 149 -14.87 -9.14 10.92
C ASP A 149 -15.18 -7.65 11.17
N ALA A 150 -14.21 -6.76 10.90
CA ALA A 150 -14.33 -5.31 10.97
C ALA A 150 -13.54 -4.64 9.83
N PRO A 151 -13.89 -3.42 9.40
CA PRO A 151 -13.12 -2.67 8.40
C PRO A 151 -11.63 -2.56 8.79
N TRP A 152 -10.75 -2.73 7.81
CA TRP A 152 -9.31 -2.55 7.97
C TRP A 152 -8.76 -1.60 6.90
N PRO A 153 -9.07 -0.29 7.05
CA PRO A 153 -8.83 0.69 6.02
C PRO A 153 -7.34 0.98 5.78
N LEU A 154 -7.02 1.38 4.55
CA LEU A 154 -5.79 2.10 4.28
C LEU A 154 -5.94 3.53 4.79
N SER A 155 -5.07 3.91 5.72
CA SER A 155 -4.94 5.29 6.20
C SER A 155 -3.92 6.00 5.34
N ILE A 156 -4.30 7.10 4.69
CA ILE A 156 -3.41 7.91 3.86
C ILE A 156 -3.51 9.37 4.26
N SER A 157 -2.35 10.03 4.42
CA SER A 157 -2.26 11.42 4.85
C SER A 157 -1.88 12.32 3.68
N SER A 158 -2.69 13.33 3.41
CA SER A 158 -2.34 14.42 2.51
C SER A 158 -1.23 15.30 3.10
N LEU A 159 -0.58 16.13 2.29
CA LEU A 159 0.53 16.99 2.75
C LEU A 159 0.07 18.10 3.71
N ASP A 160 -1.21 18.45 3.70
CA ASP A 160 -1.84 19.35 4.67
C ASP A 160 -2.19 18.70 6.01
N GLY A 161 -1.86 17.40 6.17
CA GLY A 161 -2.11 16.62 7.37
C GLY A 161 -3.51 15.99 7.45
N GLN A 162 -4.37 16.19 6.44
CA GLN A 162 -5.67 15.52 6.43
C GLN A 162 -5.49 14.02 6.23
N VAL A 163 -6.12 13.21 7.07
CA VAL A 163 -6.10 11.75 7.01
C VAL A 163 -7.39 11.23 6.39
N THR A 164 -7.25 10.38 5.37
CA THR A 164 -8.38 9.68 4.74
C THR A 164 -8.25 8.18 5.00
N GLN A 165 -9.36 7.57 5.45
CA GLN A 165 -9.49 6.13 5.63
C GLN A 165 -10.19 5.53 4.40
N ILE A 166 -9.58 4.53 3.77
CA ILE A 166 -10.06 3.95 2.51
C ILE A 166 -10.22 2.44 2.68
N ASP A 167 -11.46 1.99 2.73
CA ASP A 167 -11.78 0.56 2.66
C ASP A 167 -11.66 0.06 1.22
N LEU A 168 -11.08 -1.13 1.07
CA LEU A 168 -10.91 -1.80 -0.21
C LEU A 168 -11.57 -3.17 -0.18
N ALA A 169 -12.56 -3.35 -1.05
CA ALA A 169 -13.09 -4.67 -1.37
C ALA A 169 -12.15 -5.40 -2.36
N PRO A 170 -12.23 -6.74 -2.47
CA PRO A 170 -11.49 -7.50 -3.47
C PRO A 170 -11.65 -6.92 -4.89
N GLY A 171 -10.53 -6.73 -5.57
CA GLY A 171 -10.46 -6.09 -6.89
C GLY A 171 -10.39 -4.57 -6.85
N GLU A 172 -10.53 -3.92 -5.70
CA GLU A 172 -10.30 -2.48 -5.57
C GLU A 172 -8.84 -2.17 -5.27
N LEU A 173 -8.42 -0.97 -5.66
CA LEU A 173 -7.06 -0.49 -5.44
C LEU A 173 -7.06 1.00 -5.10
N VAL A 174 -5.98 1.44 -4.50
CA VAL A 174 -5.62 2.86 -4.39
C VAL A 174 -4.33 3.10 -5.16
N LEU A 175 -4.35 4.07 -6.05
CA LEU A 175 -3.19 4.71 -6.65
C LEU A 175 -2.75 5.85 -5.75
N TYR A 176 -1.46 6.01 -5.49
CA TYR A 176 -0.97 7.07 -4.61
C TYR A 176 0.48 7.44 -4.88
N GLU A 177 0.86 8.63 -4.46
CA GLU A 177 2.23 9.12 -4.54
C GLU A 177 3.04 8.60 -3.34
N GLY A 178 3.66 7.42 -3.51
CA GLY A 178 4.20 6.61 -2.41
C GLY A 178 5.29 7.30 -1.60
N THR A 179 6.18 8.05 -2.24
CA THR A 179 7.30 8.72 -1.57
C THR A 179 6.90 9.98 -0.79
N ARG A 180 5.67 10.48 -0.98
CA ARG A 180 5.23 11.75 -0.38
C ARG A 180 4.04 11.61 0.55
N LEU A 181 3.12 10.70 0.27
CA LEU A 181 1.93 10.54 1.08
C LEU A 181 2.15 9.43 2.11
N ALA A 182 2.21 9.80 3.39
CA ALA A 182 2.31 8.83 4.46
C ALA A 182 1.06 7.95 4.48
N HIS A 183 1.26 6.64 4.39
CA HIS A 183 0.20 5.66 4.26
C HIS A 183 0.50 4.39 5.07
N GLY A 184 -0.54 3.66 5.42
CA GLY A 184 -0.42 2.43 6.20
C GLY A 184 -1.78 1.88 6.65
N ARG A 185 -1.74 0.86 7.47
CA ARG A 185 -2.91 0.28 8.15
C ARG A 185 -2.57 0.14 9.64
N PRO A 186 -2.55 1.27 10.37
CA PRO A 186 -2.01 1.32 11.74
C PRO A 186 -2.99 0.79 12.78
N TYR A 187 -3.88 -0.10 12.38
CA TYR A 187 -4.86 -0.75 13.24
C TYR A 187 -4.66 -2.26 13.18
N PRO A 188 -4.72 -2.97 14.31
CA PRO A 188 -4.70 -4.42 14.30
C PRO A 188 -5.84 -4.99 13.45
N LEU A 189 -5.53 -5.90 12.55
CA LEU A 189 -6.51 -6.58 11.72
C LEU A 189 -7.47 -7.40 12.59
N VAL A 190 -8.77 -7.15 12.43
CA VAL A 190 -9.85 -7.93 13.04
C VAL A 190 -10.52 -8.74 11.93
N GLY A 191 -10.30 -10.05 11.94
CA GLY A 191 -10.69 -10.97 10.88
C GLY A 191 -9.67 -12.07 10.74
N ASP A 192 -9.81 -12.94 9.77
CA ASP A 192 -8.87 -14.02 9.56
C ASP A 192 -7.64 -13.56 8.76
N PHE A 193 -7.88 -12.84 7.64
CA PHE A 193 -6.78 -12.34 6.80
C PHE A 193 -7.20 -11.16 5.90
N TYR A 194 -6.18 -10.46 5.39
CA TYR A 194 -6.26 -9.54 4.26
C TYR A 194 -5.06 -9.80 3.34
N ALA A 195 -5.34 -10.10 2.08
CA ALA A 195 -4.33 -10.31 1.04
C ALA A 195 -4.26 -9.09 0.11
N GLY A 196 -3.06 -8.54 -0.07
CA GLY A 196 -2.80 -7.41 -0.95
C GLY A 196 -1.56 -7.60 -1.79
N ILE A 197 -1.51 -6.93 -2.94
CA ILE A 197 -0.32 -6.84 -3.78
C ILE A 197 0.03 -5.38 -4.04
N PHE A 198 1.32 -5.07 -4.13
CA PHE A 198 1.84 -3.71 -4.18
C PHE A 198 2.71 -3.52 -5.41
N LEU A 199 2.42 -2.47 -6.18
CA LEU A 199 3.17 -2.12 -7.38
C LEU A 199 3.73 -0.71 -7.24
N HIS A 200 4.96 -0.53 -7.71
CA HIS A 200 5.69 0.72 -7.63
C HIS A 200 6.37 1.03 -8.95
N TYR A 201 6.20 2.26 -9.39
CA TYR A 201 6.77 2.76 -10.63
C TYR A 201 7.51 4.08 -10.38
N PHE A 202 8.33 4.48 -11.36
CA PHE A 202 8.99 5.77 -11.42
C PHE A 202 8.88 6.38 -12.82
N PRO A 203 8.96 7.71 -12.95
CA PRO A 203 8.95 8.38 -14.25
C PRO A 203 10.05 7.89 -15.17
N ALA A 204 9.71 7.28 -16.31
CA ALA A 204 10.68 6.67 -17.24
C ALA A 204 11.65 7.70 -17.87
N GLY A 205 11.22 8.96 -18.02
CA GLY A 205 12.03 10.08 -18.51
C GLY A 205 12.80 10.82 -17.43
N GLY A 206 12.87 10.30 -16.21
CA GLY A 206 13.37 11.02 -15.04
C GLY A 206 12.29 11.89 -14.39
N LEU A 207 12.63 12.47 -13.25
CA LEU A 207 11.69 13.34 -12.51
C LEU A 207 11.38 14.60 -13.31
N PRO A 208 10.11 15.08 -13.33
CA PRO A 208 9.76 16.32 -14.01
C PRO A 208 10.59 17.49 -13.48
N ALA A 209 11.13 18.30 -14.38
CA ALA A 209 11.81 19.55 -14.03
C ALA A 209 10.81 20.45 -13.30
N GLY A 210 11.01 20.73 -12.02
CA GLY A 210 10.16 21.60 -11.22
C GLY A 210 9.22 20.91 -10.23
N GLY A 211 9.48 19.65 -9.87
CA GLY A 211 8.82 19.03 -8.71
C GLY A 211 8.91 19.97 -7.51
N LYS A 212 7.76 20.43 -6.99
CA LYS A 212 7.73 21.34 -5.82
C LYS A 212 8.38 20.62 -4.63
N LYS A 213 9.37 21.27 -4.01
CA LYS A 213 9.92 20.82 -2.73
C LYS A 213 8.90 21.02 -1.62
#